data_5153ba80e003513b8f35a3950c844a3a
#
_entry.id   5153ba80e003513b8f35a3950c844a3a
#
_cell.length_a   1.000
_cell.length_b   1.000
_cell.length_c   1.000
_cell.angle_alpha   90.00
_cell.angle_beta   90.00
_cell.angle_gamma   90.00
#
_symmetry.space_group_name_H-M   'P 1'
#
loop_
_entity.id
_entity.type
_entity.pdbx_description
1 polymer ?
#
loop_
_entity_poly.entity_id
_entity_poly.type
_entity_poly.pdbx_seq_one_letter_code
_entity_poly.pdbx_strand_id
1 'polypeptide(L)'
;MREGNEVRLGPGARSYGSYIGGRSVPGDDWVYVVDAAALLDDAFSNLTLKRRLERGQAPDGELPPSIVGRVAKAGPDEVRLALEAASRAAVEWAAVPLEVRLDRVCTLLHRRITERAEEIEEILVQEGHPRVLARWQVSGMLECWGPESVGFYHSQLHQEFRHGVREISVRRRPDGVVCLNPPQNAPMSSALLGVHAIFAGNALVVRAPRSGPLGVMYALQELVAPVLDEVGAPPGTLGVVCGDPAPLLNAWLDSPLVDDIMYFGSSEAGIRFQDRCVTAGKKPILELAGNDVVTVWKDADVELAAEALTEGFFGSGQLCMIPNQVVVHPDVAERLLAELVRQARLVKPGRAGDEDVLLTPVLRNEKFFDCLDDALLQGAELVCGGHAMLVDGTRDPAGIFLEPTVVLVRGLTDARRMTAVSQETFFPLLPVIVAEPDDDERLLEKFIDFVNSTGYGLRNSLWAADREVVDRFVDRVTEGGLLKVNDSHIGFLPYLPSHGGTGLTGGVFGEANYPALRTTHVQGVSVSPGGIRPRDAVFGTGDRPAA
;
A
#
# COMPACT_ATOMS: atom_id res chain seq x y z
N MET A 1 -12.58 38.71 -15.86
CA MET A 1 -13.22 37.45 -16.20
C MET A 1 -12.82 37.11 -17.63
N ARG A 2 -11.96 36.14 -17.86
CA ARG A 2 -11.72 35.61 -19.21
C ARG A 2 -12.86 34.64 -19.47
N GLU A 3 -13.71 34.91 -20.47
CA GLU A 3 -14.58 33.89 -21.06
C GLU A 3 -13.66 32.80 -21.64
N GLY A 4 -13.27 31.86 -20.80
CA GLY A 4 -12.53 30.68 -21.22
C GLY A 4 -13.50 29.76 -21.94
N ASN A 5 -13.20 29.36 -23.18
CA ASN A 5 -13.85 28.25 -23.84
C ASN A 5 -13.94 27.09 -22.86
N GLU A 6 -15.15 26.71 -22.48
CA GLU A 6 -15.37 25.59 -21.56
C GLU A 6 -14.87 24.31 -22.21
N VAL A 7 -13.82 23.72 -21.64
CA VAL A 7 -13.19 22.50 -22.17
C VAL A 7 -14.22 21.38 -22.14
N ARG A 8 -14.61 20.87 -23.30
CA ARG A 8 -15.54 19.75 -23.43
C ARG A 8 -14.75 18.43 -23.41
N LEU A 9 -14.97 17.64 -22.36
CA LEU A 9 -14.44 16.29 -22.26
C LEU A 9 -15.20 15.37 -23.23
N GLY A 10 -14.49 14.35 -23.75
CA GLY A 10 -15.10 13.30 -24.55
C GLY A 10 -16.08 12.41 -23.77
N PRO A 11 -16.93 11.64 -24.47
CA PRO A 11 -17.84 10.70 -23.84
C PRO A 11 -17.10 9.73 -22.92
N GLY A 12 -17.63 9.52 -21.70
CA GLY A 12 -17.04 8.62 -20.70
C GLY A 12 -15.87 9.20 -19.91
N ALA A 13 -15.32 10.37 -20.29
CA ALA A 13 -14.26 11.01 -19.54
C ALA A 13 -14.79 11.63 -18.23
N ARG A 14 -14.03 11.46 -17.14
CA ARG A 14 -14.43 11.86 -15.79
C ARG A 14 -13.91 13.24 -15.41
N SER A 15 -14.65 13.97 -14.59
CA SER A 15 -14.23 15.29 -14.09
C SER A 15 -14.53 15.40 -12.60
N TYR A 16 -13.48 15.57 -11.79
CA TYR A 16 -13.62 15.67 -10.33
C TYR A 16 -13.08 17.00 -9.82
N GLY A 17 -13.88 17.68 -8.98
CA GLY A 17 -13.43 18.76 -8.12
C GLY A 17 -12.71 18.23 -6.88
N SER A 18 -12.13 19.11 -6.07
CA SER A 18 -11.73 18.76 -4.71
C SER A 18 -12.98 18.42 -3.88
N TYR A 19 -12.91 17.39 -3.02
CA TYR A 19 -14.04 17.04 -2.14
C TYR A 19 -13.82 17.64 -0.76
N ILE A 20 -14.62 18.63 -0.41
CA ILE A 20 -14.43 19.44 0.81
C ILE A 20 -15.79 19.69 1.48
N GLY A 21 -15.88 19.34 2.77
CA GLY A 21 -17.09 19.58 3.54
C GLY A 21 -18.35 18.93 2.96
N GLY A 22 -18.23 17.70 2.45
CA GLY A 22 -19.33 16.91 1.90
C GLY A 22 -19.74 17.28 0.46
N ARG A 23 -18.95 18.07 -0.27
CA ARG A 23 -19.28 18.48 -1.64
C ARG A 23 -18.06 18.55 -2.56
N SER A 24 -18.29 18.34 -3.86
CA SER A 24 -17.30 18.59 -4.89
C SER A 24 -17.16 20.10 -5.14
N VAL A 25 -15.92 20.60 -5.06
CA VAL A 25 -15.57 22.00 -5.27
C VAL A 25 -14.73 22.08 -6.56
N PRO A 26 -15.19 22.80 -7.60
CA PRO A 26 -14.42 22.96 -8.81
C PRO A 26 -13.14 23.77 -8.53
N GLY A 27 -12.08 23.54 -9.31
CA GLY A 27 -10.85 24.31 -9.23
C GLY A 27 -10.64 25.20 -10.46
N ASP A 28 -9.75 26.17 -10.33
CA ASP A 28 -9.31 27.01 -11.45
C ASP A 28 -8.29 26.28 -12.35
N ASP A 29 -7.43 25.45 -11.74
CA ASP A 29 -6.42 24.66 -12.41
C ASP A 29 -6.79 23.17 -12.43
N TRP A 30 -6.39 22.46 -13.48
CA TRP A 30 -6.74 21.07 -13.70
C TRP A 30 -5.51 20.19 -13.98
N VAL A 31 -5.52 18.98 -13.47
CA VAL A 31 -4.64 17.88 -13.87
C VAL A 31 -5.43 17.01 -14.84
N TYR A 32 -4.95 16.89 -16.08
CA TYR A 32 -5.57 16.01 -17.08
C TYR A 32 -4.95 14.62 -17.02
N VAL A 33 -5.75 13.60 -17.25
CA VAL A 33 -5.33 12.19 -17.25
C VAL A 33 -5.41 11.66 -18.67
N VAL A 34 -4.30 11.12 -19.11
CA VAL A 34 -4.18 10.46 -20.40
C VAL A 34 -4.30 8.97 -20.20
N ASP A 35 -5.06 8.31 -21.04
CA ASP A 35 -5.16 6.86 -21.10
C ASP A 35 -3.77 6.21 -21.27
N ALA A 36 -3.48 5.19 -20.47
CA ALA A 36 -2.17 4.54 -20.47
C ALA A 36 -1.84 3.85 -21.81
N ALA A 37 -2.83 3.26 -22.49
CA ALA A 37 -2.64 2.67 -23.80
C ALA A 37 -2.31 3.75 -24.85
N ALA A 38 -2.98 4.90 -24.78
CA ALA A 38 -2.69 6.03 -25.66
C ALA A 38 -1.27 6.61 -25.44
N LEU A 39 -0.76 6.55 -24.19
CA LEU A 39 0.63 6.91 -23.90
C LEU A 39 1.64 5.92 -24.51
N LEU A 40 1.31 4.64 -24.54
CA LEU A 40 2.16 3.63 -25.21
C LEU A 40 2.17 3.81 -26.73
N ASP A 41 1.04 4.25 -27.32
CA ASP A 41 0.93 4.45 -28.77
C ASP A 41 1.67 5.70 -29.23
N ASP A 42 1.49 6.84 -28.55
CA ASP A 42 2.14 8.11 -28.86
C ASP A 42 2.30 8.98 -27.60
N ALA A 43 3.36 8.70 -26.86
CA ALA A 43 3.68 9.47 -25.64
C ALA A 43 3.92 10.96 -25.94
N PHE A 44 4.58 11.28 -27.07
CA PHE A 44 4.97 12.65 -27.36
C PHE A 44 3.75 13.55 -27.59
N SER A 45 2.84 13.15 -28.48
CA SER A 45 1.63 13.93 -28.81
C SER A 45 0.71 14.04 -27.58
N ASN A 46 0.49 12.93 -26.86
CA ASN A 46 -0.40 12.89 -25.71
C ASN A 46 0.13 13.71 -24.51
N LEU A 47 1.42 13.64 -24.19
CA LEU A 47 2.02 14.47 -23.14
C LEU A 47 2.10 15.94 -23.55
N THR A 48 2.28 16.25 -24.82
CA THR A 48 2.24 17.63 -25.32
C THR A 48 0.84 18.19 -25.19
N LEU A 49 -0.19 17.44 -25.57
CA LEU A 49 -1.59 17.82 -25.38
C LEU A 49 -1.90 18.06 -23.90
N LYS A 50 -1.57 17.11 -23.03
CA LYS A 50 -1.75 17.25 -21.58
C LYS A 50 -1.13 18.56 -21.05
N ARG A 51 0.13 18.85 -21.39
CA ARG A 51 0.82 20.07 -20.96
C ARG A 51 0.14 21.35 -21.47
N ARG A 52 -0.38 21.34 -22.70
CA ARG A 52 -1.14 22.47 -23.25
C ARG A 52 -2.45 22.70 -22.47
N LEU A 53 -3.19 21.62 -22.21
CA LEU A 53 -4.44 21.66 -21.43
C LEU A 53 -4.19 22.19 -20.01
N GLU A 54 -3.16 21.71 -19.33
CA GLU A 54 -2.78 22.16 -17.98
C GLU A 54 -2.31 23.64 -17.94
N ARG A 55 -1.99 24.24 -19.10
CA ARG A 55 -1.70 25.67 -19.25
C ARG A 55 -2.90 26.50 -19.70
N GLY A 56 -4.10 25.91 -19.75
CA GLY A 56 -5.31 26.57 -20.23
C GLY A 56 -5.38 26.77 -21.75
N GLN A 57 -4.58 26.01 -22.51
CA GLN A 57 -4.53 26.08 -23.98
C GLN A 57 -5.33 24.92 -24.57
N ALA A 58 -6.63 24.92 -24.38
CA ALA A 58 -7.51 23.90 -24.96
C ALA A 58 -7.65 24.08 -26.46
N PRO A 59 -7.74 22.98 -27.25
CA PRO A 59 -8.16 23.03 -28.63
C PRO A 59 -9.64 23.40 -28.73
N ASP A 60 -10.06 23.91 -29.89
CA ASP A 60 -11.47 24.12 -30.17
C ASP A 60 -12.20 22.77 -30.29
N GLY A 61 -13.35 22.63 -29.60
CA GLY A 61 -14.19 21.45 -29.66
C GLY A 61 -13.98 20.45 -28.51
N GLU A 62 -14.32 19.20 -28.78
CA GLU A 62 -14.25 18.10 -27.82
C GLU A 62 -12.81 17.55 -27.73
N LEU A 63 -12.37 17.19 -26.52
CA LEU A 63 -11.06 16.57 -26.33
C LEU A 63 -11.04 15.13 -26.88
N PRO A 64 -9.88 14.68 -27.38
CA PRO A 64 -9.74 13.34 -27.93
C PRO A 64 -9.97 12.27 -26.86
N PRO A 65 -10.37 11.04 -27.25
CA PRO A 65 -10.61 9.92 -26.33
C PRO A 65 -9.40 9.52 -25.48
N SER A 66 -8.20 9.92 -25.90
CA SER A 66 -6.99 9.70 -25.11
C SER A 66 -6.97 10.49 -23.78
N ILE A 67 -7.83 11.50 -23.64
CA ILE A 67 -8.03 12.21 -22.35
C ILE A 67 -9.21 11.56 -21.63
N VAL A 68 -8.92 10.68 -20.68
CA VAL A 68 -9.93 9.91 -19.92
C VAL A 68 -10.51 10.67 -18.73
N GLY A 69 -9.93 11.82 -18.39
CA GLY A 69 -10.51 12.67 -17.36
C GLY A 69 -9.64 13.83 -16.94
N ARG A 70 -10.17 14.58 -15.97
CA ARG A 70 -9.46 15.68 -15.30
C ARG A 70 -9.83 15.75 -13.82
N VAL A 71 -8.91 16.28 -13.04
CA VAL A 71 -9.07 16.48 -11.59
C VAL A 71 -8.64 17.91 -11.24
N ALA A 72 -9.43 18.60 -10.45
CA ALA A 72 -9.11 19.95 -9.99
C ALA A 72 -7.83 19.94 -9.13
N LYS A 73 -6.89 20.82 -9.44
CA LYS A 73 -5.68 21.01 -8.64
C LYS A 73 -5.99 21.96 -7.50
N ALA A 74 -5.83 21.46 -6.26
CA ALA A 74 -6.11 22.25 -5.06
C ALA A 74 -5.00 23.29 -4.82
N GLY A 75 -5.42 24.50 -4.48
CA GLY A 75 -4.57 25.55 -3.96
C GLY A 75 -4.49 25.53 -2.42
N PRO A 76 -3.73 26.45 -1.83
CA PRO A 76 -3.57 26.53 -0.37
C PRO A 76 -4.91 26.75 0.39
N ASP A 77 -5.84 27.49 -0.20
CA ASP A 77 -7.15 27.75 0.42
C ASP A 77 -8.03 26.51 0.46
N GLU A 78 -8.08 25.71 -0.61
CA GLU A 78 -8.82 24.44 -0.63
C GLU A 78 -8.25 23.46 0.39
N VAL A 79 -6.91 23.39 0.52
CA VAL A 79 -6.26 22.54 1.53
C VAL A 79 -6.64 22.99 2.93
N ARG A 80 -6.58 24.29 3.22
CA ARG A 80 -6.99 24.86 4.52
C ARG A 80 -8.46 24.56 4.82
N LEU A 81 -9.36 24.79 3.86
CA LEU A 81 -10.79 24.51 4.01
C LEU A 81 -11.08 23.02 4.25
N ALA A 82 -10.34 22.12 3.59
CA ALA A 82 -10.47 20.69 3.82
C ALA A 82 -10.08 20.31 5.26
N LEU A 83 -8.97 20.84 5.77
CA LEU A 83 -8.54 20.59 7.15
C LEU A 83 -9.49 21.17 8.19
N GLU A 84 -10.02 22.39 7.97
CA GLU A 84 -11.00 23.01 8.85
C GLU A 84 -12.32 22.21 8.89
N ALA A 85 -12.78 21.70 7.74
CA ALA A 85 -13.96 20.85 7.66
C ALA A 85 -13.72 19.51 8.38
N ALA A 86 -12.56 18.90 8.16
CA ALA A 86 -12.17 17.64 8.80
C ALA A 86 -12.08 17.78 10.33
N SER A 87 -11.47 18.84 10.83
CA SER A 87 -11.34 19.09 12.28
C SER A 87 -12.70 19.24 12.98
N ARG A 88 -13.67 19.90 12.34
CA ARG A 88 -15.03 19.97 12.88
C ARG A 88 -15.73 18.62 12.86
N ALA A 89 -15.65 17.92 11.73
CA ALA A 89 -16.30 16.63 11.54
C ALA A 89 -15.74 15.54 12.47
N ALA A 90 -14.43 15.55 12.74
CA ALA A 90 -13.77 14.57 13.60
C ALA A 90 -14.40 14.51 15.00
N VAL A 91 -14.72 15.64 15.60
CA VAL A 91 -15.34 15.71 16.93
C VAL A 91 -16.72 15.07 16.95
N GLU A 92 -17.54 15.38 15.95
CA GLU A 92 -18.91 14.85 15.84
C GLU A 92 -18.88 13.36 15.47
N TRP A 93 -18.02 12.97 14.53
CA TRP A 93 -17.89 11.59 14.05
C TRP A 93 -17.36 10.63 15.14
N ALA A 94 -16.41 11.07 15.95
CA ALA A 94 -15.91 10.29 17.09
C ALA A 94 -16.99 9.93 18.12
N ALA A 95 -18.06 10.72 18.21
CA ALA A 95 -19.19 10.48 19.11
C ALA A 95 -20.21 9.48 18.54
N VAL A 96 -20.17 9.15 17.26
CA VAL A 96 -21.05 8.17 16.62
C VAL A 96 -20.71 6.76 17.13
N PRO A 97 -21.70 5.90 17.45
CA PRO A 97 -21.45 4.53 17.90
C PRO A 97 -20.56 3.73 16.95
N LEU A 98 -19.70 2.86 17.53
CA LEU A 98 -18.75 2.04 16.76
C LEU A 98 -19.46 1.16 15.73
N GLU A 99 -20.62 0.59 16.09
CA GLU A 99 -21.43 -0.26 15.21
C GLU A 99 -21.87 0.49 13.94
N VAL A 100 -22.18 1.78 14.03
CA VAL A 100 -22.52 2.60 12.86
C VAL A 100 -21.28 2.85 12.02
N ARG A 101 -20.19 3.27 12.66
CA ARG A 101 -18.94 3.61 11.98
C ARG A 101 -18.26 2.40 11.33
N LEU A 102 -18.28 1.25 11.99
CA LEU A 102 -17.62 0.03 11.52
C LEU A 102 -18.58 -0.84 10.71
N ASP A 103 -19.66 -1.38 11.31
CA ASP A 103 -20.50 -2.38 10.63
C ASP A 103 -21.22 -1.82 9.42
N ARG A 104 -21.87 -0.66 9.58
CA ARG A 104 -22.64 -0.09 8.48
C ARG A 104 -21.73 0.45 7.36
N VAL A 105 -20.65 1.17 7.70
CA VAL A 105 -19.73 1.69 6.68
C VAL A 105 -19.09 0.54 5.91
N CYS A 106 -18.55 -0.48 6.61
CA CYS A 106 -17.90 -1.60 5.95
C CYS A 106 -18.87 -2.39 5.08
N THR A 107 -20.07 -2.73 5.58
CA THR A 107 -21.09 -3.46 4.82
C THR A 107 -21.49 -2.72 3.54
N LEU A 108 -21.74 -1.43 3.65
CA LEU A 108 -22.14 -0.61 2.50
C LEU A 108 -21.02 -0.45 1.49
N LEU A 109 -19.80 -0.23 1.97
CA LEU A 109 -18.64 -0.06 1.08
C LEU A 109 -18.26 -1.36 0.39
N HIS A 110 -18.25 -2.49 1.11
CA HIS A 110 -18.03 -3.82 0.52
C HIS A 110 -19.04 -4.10 -0.60
N ARG A 111 -20.32 -3.84 -0.35
CA ARG A 111 -21.37 -3.97 -1.37
C ARG A 111 -21.09 -3.09 -2.59
N ARG A 112 -20.75 -1.80 -2.39
CA ARG A 112 -20.47 -0.87 -3.50
C ARG A 112 -19.25 -1.28 -4.30
N ILE A 113 -18.18 -1.74 -3.66
CA ILE A 113 -17.00 -2.26 -4.34
C ILE A 113 -17.37 -3.48 -5.18
N THR A 114 -18.16 -4.41 -4.62
CA THR A 114 -18.65 -5.60 -5.35
C THR A 114 -19.48 -5.21 -6.58
N GLU A 115 -20.44 -4.30 -6.43
CA GLU A 115 -21.34 -3.85 -7.50
C GLU A 115 -20.61 -3.06 -8.61
N ARG A 116 -19.47 -2.44 -8.29
CA ARG A 116 -18.70 -1.58 -9.18
C ARG A 116 -17.32 -2.16 -9.55
N ALA A 117 -17.09 -3.46 -9.31
CA ALA A 117 -15.79 -4.10 -9.51
C ALA A 117 -15.24 -3.90 -10.93
N GLU A 118 -16.07 -4.11 -11.96
CA GLU A 118 -15.68 -3.92 -13.37
C GLU A 118 -15.31 -2.46 -13.68
N GLU A 119 -16.03 -1.50 -13.10
CA GLU A 119 -15.75 -0.09 -13.29
C GLU A 119 -14.44 0.33 -12.60
N ILE A 120 -14.17 -0.23 -11.41
CA ILE A 120 -12.91 -0.04 -10.69
C ILE A 120 -11.74 -0.60 -11.51
N GLU A 121 -11.88 -1.82 -12.04
CA GLU A 121 -10.89 -2.45 -12.91
C GLU A 121 -10.58 -1.57 -14.14
N GLU A 122 -11.62 -1.06 -14.80
CA GLU A 122 -11.44 -0.25 -16.00
C GLU A 122 -10.71 1.07 -15.71
N ILE A 123 -10.99 1.73 -14.60
CA ILE A 123 -10.28 2.95 -14.19
C ILE A 123 -8.80 2.64 -13.89
N LEU A 124 -8.53 1.54 -13.21
CA LEU A 124 -7.17 1.10 -12.94
C LEU A 124 -6.40 0.79 -14.24
N VAL A 125 -7.06 0.14 -15.20
CA VAL A 125 -6.48 -0.14 -16.54
C VAL A 125 -6.17 1.16 -17.29
N GLN A 126 -7.08 2.14 -17.27
CA GLN A 126 -6.85 3.47 -17.87
C GLN A 126 -5.66 4.20 -17.23
N GLU A 127 -5.40 3.98 -15.94
CA GLU A 127 -4.24 4.53 -15.23
C GLU A 127 -2.96 3.67 -15.38
N GLY A 128 -3.02 2.55 -16.13
CA GLY A 128 -1.85 1.75 -16.52
C GLY A 128 -1.62 0.49 -15.69
N HIS A 129 -2.56 0.10 -14.84
CA HIS A 129 -2.47 -1.18 -14.13
C HIS A 129 -2.90 -2.32 -15.06
N PRO A 130 -2.09 -3.37 -15.26
CA PRO A 130 -2.52 -4.56 -15.97
C PRO A 130 -3.83 -5.11 -15.40
N ARG A 131 -4.76 -5.54 -16.28
CA ARG A 131 -6.10 -6.00 -15.88
C ARG A 131 -6.06 -7.09 -14.79
N VAL A 132 -5.12 -8.03 -14.88
CA VAL A 132 -4.93 -9.06 -13.85
C VAL A 132 -4.57 -8.43 -12.50
N LEU A 133 -3.71 -7.43 -12.48
CA LEU A 133 -3.33 -6.71 -11.25
C LEU A 133 -4.43 -5.76 -10.76
N ALA A 134 -5.26 -5.23 -11.66
CA ALA A 134 -6.45 -4.48 -11.27
C ALA A 134 -7.45 -5.39 -10.52
N ARG A 135 -7.71 -6.60 -11.02
CA ARG A 135 -8.52 -7.62 -10.33
C ARG A 135 -7.93 -8.02 -8.97
N TRP A 136 -6.61 -8.20 -8.89
CA TRP A 136 -5.94 -8.46 -7.62
C TRP A 136 -6.14 -7.31 -6.62
N GLN A 137 -6.05 -6.04 -7.04
CA GLN A 137 -6.33 -4.91 -6.16
C GLN A 137 -7.80 -4.91 -5.69
N VAL A 138 -8.76 -5.21 -6.57
CA VAL A 138 -10.18 -5.32 -6.21
C VAL A 138 -10.42 -6.43 -5.19
N SER A 139 -9.80 -7.60 -5.36
CA SER A 139 -9.91 -8.69 -4.39
C SER A 139 -9.37 -8.27 -3.01
N GLY A 140 -8.24 -7.58 -2.97
CA GLY A 140 -7.68 -7.05 -1.72
C GLY A 140 -8.59 -6.01 -1.05
N MET A 141 -9.24 -5.15 -1.84
CA MET A 141 -10.24 -4.21 -1.32
C MET A 141 -11.41 -4.97 -0.69
N LEU A 142 -11.92 -6.03 -1.33
CA LEU A 142 -13.02 -6.83 -0.81
C LEU A 142 -12.65 -7.55 0.49
N GLU A 143 -11.45 -8.13 0.59
CA GLU A 143 -10.98 -8.76 1.82
C GLU A 143 -10.87 -7.75 2.98
N CYS A 144 -10.32 -6.57 2.74
CA CYS A 144 -10.18 -5.53 3.76
C CYS A 144 -11.52 -5.05 4.34
N TRP A 145 -12.59 -5.10 3.57
CA TRP A 145 -13.93 -4.63 3.94
C TRP A 145 -14.92 -5.76 4.22
N GLY A 146 -14.46 -7.00 4.16
CA GLY A 146 -15.27 -8.20 4.41
C GLY A 146 -15.72 -8.35 5.87
N PRO A 147 -16.75 -9.19 6.12
CA PRO A 147 -17.31 -9.36 7.48
C PRO A 147 -16.29 -9.92 8.49
N GLU A 148 -15.32 -10.71 8.05
CA GLU A 148 -14.27 -11.26 8.89
C GLU A 148 -13.34 -10.16 9.40
N SER A 149 -12.93 -9.24 8.52
CA SER A 149 -12.14 -8.06 8.89
C SER A 149 -12.89 -7.14 9.85
N VAL A 150 -14.22 -6.96 9.64
CA VAL A 150 -15.08 -6.20 10.57
C VAL A 150 -15.06 -6.83 11.96
N GLY A 151 -15.27 -8.15 12.07
CA GLY A 151 -15.23 -8.88 13.35
C GLY A 151 -13.89 -8.73 14.06
N PHE A 152 -12.78 -8.78 13.32
CA PHE A 152 -11.44 -8.53 13.87
C PHE A 152 -11.34 -7.11 14.45
N TYR A 153 -11.73 -6.09 13.72
CA TYR A 153 -11.64 -4.70 14.20
C TYR A 153 -12.51 -4.44 15.42
N HIS A 154 -13.69 -5.05 15.54
CA HIS A 154 -14.47 -4.99 16.78
C HIS A 154 -13.67 -5.45 17.99
N SER A 155 -13.02 -6.62 17.87
CA SER A 155 -12.22 -7.18 18.96
C SER A 155 -11.00 -6.34 19.34
N GLN A 156 -10.46 -5.57 18.40
CA GLN A 156 -9.28 -4.74 18.59
C GLN A 156 -9.60 -3.33 19.09
N LEU A 157 -10.74 -2.78 18.68
CA LEU A 157 -11.10 -1.39 19.01
C LEU A 157 -11.78 -1.26 20.37
N HIS A 158 -12.47 -2.31 20.85
CA HIS A 158 -13.19 -2.28 22.12
C HIS A 158 -13.21 -3.66 22.79
N GLN A 159 -12.67 -3.72 24.00
CA GLN A 159 -12.67 -4.92 24.84
C GLN A 159 -13.30 -4.62 26.20
N GLU A 160 -14.12 -5.52 26.71
CA GLU A 160 -14.83 -5.39 27.99
C GLU A 160 -14.44 -6.53 28.93
N PHE A 161 -14.25 -6.18 30.21
CA PHE A 161 -13.87 -7.10 31.27
C PHE A 161 -14.65 -6.77 32.54
N ARG A 162 -14.72 -7.75 33.44
CA ARG A 162 -15.21 -7.54 34.80
C ARG A 162 -14.15 -7.95 35.82
N HIS A 163 -14.00 -7.12 36.85
CA HIS A 163 -13.16 -7.45 38.00
C HIS A 163 -13.87 -7.06 39.29
N GLY A 164 -14.33 -8.07 40.04
CA GLY A 164 -15.21 -7.86 41.18
C GLY A 164 -16.51 -7.18 40.75
N VAL A 165 -16.80 -6.02 41.32
CA VAL A 165 -17.99 -5.20 40.98
C VAL A 165 -17.72 -4.16 39.90
N ARG A 166 -16.50 -4.07 39.38
CA ARG A 166 -16.10 -3.08 38.38
C ARG A 166 -16.32 -3.59 36.97
N GLU A 167 -16.84 -2.71 36.15
CA GLU A 167 -16.84 -2.86 34.71
C GLU A 167 -15.59 -2.16 34.16
N ILE A 168 -14.79 -2.90 33.41
CA ILE A 168 -13.53 -2.41 32.86
C ILE A 168 -13.65 -2.48 31.32
N SER A 169 -13.24 -1.44 30.64
CA SER A 169 -13.07 -1.51 29.20
C SER A 169 -11.73 -0.94 28.76
N VAL A 170 -11.16 -1.57 27.74
CA VAL A 170 -10.02 -1.06 27.00
C VAL A 170 -10.54 -0.64 25.63
N ARG A 171 -10.41 0.64 25.33
CA ARG A 171 -10.98 1.25 24.11
C ARG A 171 -9.90 1.94 23.34
N ARG A 172 -9.98 1.87 22.03
CA ARG A 172 -9.20 2.76 21.16
C ARG A 172 -10.02 4.02 20.84
N ARG A 173 -9.39 5.16 21.04
CA ARG A 173 -9.97 6.48 20.76
C ARG A 173 -9.33 7.06 19.52
N PRO A 174 -10.10 7.67 18.59
CA PRO A 174 -9.54 8.32 17.41
C PRO A 174 -8.61 9.47 17.81
N ASP A 175 -7.57 9.67 17.05
CA ASP A 175 -6.62 10.75 17.29
C ASP A 175 -7.14 12.11 16.79
N GLY A 176 -7.97 12.10 15.72
CA GLY A 176 -8.63 13.31 15.22
C GLY A 176 -8.63 13.42 13.69
N VAL A 177 -7.77 14.25 13.13
CA VAL A 177 -7.62 14.43 11.68
C VAL A 177 -6.42 13.66 11.16
N VAL A 178 -6.68 12.72 10.27
CA VAL A 178 -5.66 11.90 9.59
C VAL A 178 -5.48 12.42 8.17
N CYS A 179 -4.24 12.71 7.78
CA CYS A 179 -3.89 13.07 6.41
C CYS A 179 -3.18 11.90 5.74
N LEU A 180 -3.60 11.54 4.53
CA LEU A 180 -3.04 10.42 3.77
C LEU A 180 -2.38 10.89 2.47
N ASN A 181 -1.10 10.55 2.33
CA ASN A 181 -0.33 10.68 1.09
C ASN A 181 -0.11 9.30 0.46
N PRO A 182 -1.00 8.81 -0.39
CA PRO A 182 -0.88 7.48 -1.00
C PRO A 182 0.29 7.43 -1.99
N PRO A 183 0.78 6.21 -2.33
CA PRO A 183 1.87 6.02 -3.28
C PRO A 183 1.40 6.31 -4.72
N GLN A 184 2.36 6.34 -5.67
CA GLN A 184 2.04 6.54 -7.08
C GLN A 184 1.71 5.24 -7.83
N ASN A 185 2.20 4.11 -7.33
CA ASN A 185 2.06 2.79 -7.97
C ASN A 185 0.75 2.07 -7.63
N ALA A 186 0.08 2.39 -6.52
CA ALA A 186 -1.19 1.81 -6.12
C ALA A 186 -2.06 2.85 -5.35
N PRO A 187 -2.37 4.01 -5.95
CA PRO A 187 -2.96 5.11 -5.22
C PRO A 187 -4.41 4.85 -4.77
N MET A 188 -5.22 4.17 -5.60
CA MET A 188 -6.62 3.89 -5.29
C MET A 188 -6.76 2.93 -4.12
N SER A 189 -6.10 1.78 -4.17
CA SER A 189 -6.18 0.77 -3.11
C SER A 189 -5.62 1.28 -1.79
N SER A 190 -4.52 2.05 -1.82
CA SER A 190 -3.95 2.67 -0.63
C SER A 190 -4.85 3.77 -0.05
N ALA A 191 -5.56 4.53 -0.89
CA ALA A 191 -6.54 5.51 -0.43
C ALA A 191 -7.72 4.83 0.28
N LEU A 192 -8.23 3.73 -0.28
CA LEU A 192 -9.28 2.93 0.35
C LEU A 192 -8.81 2.29 1.66
N LEU A 193 -7.56 1.79 1.73
CA LEU A 193 -6.99 1.31 2.99
C LEU A 193 -7.01 2.40 4.07
N GLY A 194 -6.68 3.64 3.70
CA GLY A 194 -6.73 4.79 4.62
C GLY A 194 -8.12 5.10 5.18
N VAL A 195 -9.19 4.72 4.49
CA VAL A 195 -10.57 4.88 4.96
C VAL A 195 -10.84 4.10 6.25
N HIS A 196 -10.02 3.10 6.59
CA HIS A 196 -10.08 2.44 7.90
C HIS A 196 -9.90 3.42 9.08
N ALA A 197 -9.22 4.55 8.88
CA ALA A 197 -9.17 5.61 9.88
C ALA A 197 -10.56 6.22 10.16
N ILE A 198 -11.45 6.27 9.16
CA ILE A 198 -12.80 6.82 9.31
C ILE A 198 -13.65 5.92 10.22
N PHE A 199 -13.68 4.60 10.03
CA PHE A 199 -14.47 3.77 10.94
C PHE A 199 -13.89 3.70 12.35
N ALA A 200 -12.60 3.96 12.52
CA ALA A 200 -12.00 4.14 13.85
C ALA A 200 -12.49 5.41 14.55
N GLY A 201 -13.05 6.37 13.81
CA GLY A 201 -13.67 7.59 14.34
C GLY A 201 -12.94 8.88 13.97
N ASN A 202 -11.93 8.82 13.10
CA ASN A 202 -11.22 9.98 12.62
C ASN A 202 -11.92 10.64 11.42
N ALA A 203 -11.57 11.88 11.13
CA ALA A 203 -11.75 12.46 9.80
C ALA A 203 -10.50 12.22 8.95
N LEU A 204 -10.67 12.01 7.65
CA LEU A 204 -9.61 11.67 6.71
C LEU A 204 -9.50 12.71 5.61
N VAL A 205 -8.30 13.23 5.35
CA VAL A 205 -7.99 14.08 4.20
C VAL A 205 -6.95 13.39 3.33
N VAL A 206 -7.30 13.09 2.08
CA VAL A 206 -6.46 12.34 1.14
C VAL A 206 -5.92 13.24 0.05
N ARG A 207 -4.63 13.11 -0.25
CA ARG A 207 -4.02 13.70 -1.44
C ARG A 207 -4.09 12.72 -2.60
N ALA A 208 -4.85 13.05 -3.65
CA ALA A 208 -4.76 12.32 -4.91
C ALA A 208 -3.44 12.67 -5.63
N PRO A 209 -2.61 11.68 -6.04
CA PRO A 209 -1.37 11.96 -6.75
C PRO A 209 -1.65 12.42 -8.18
N ARG A 210 -0.85 13.36 -8.70
CA ARG A 210 -1.03 13.88 -10.07
C ARG A 210 -0.76 12.87 -11.18
N SER A 211 -0.04 11.79 -10.88
CA SER A 211 0.28 10.72 -11.83
C SER A 211 -0.90 9.79 -12.13
N GLY A 212 -1.75 9.52 -11.12
CA GLY A 212 -2.93 8.67 -11.22
C GLY A 212 -4.00 9.18 -10.24
N PRO A 213 -4.67 10.31 -10.54
CA PRO A 213 -5.63 10.88 -9.60
C PRO A 213 -7.06 10.34 -9.76
N LEU A 214 -7.42 9.77 -10.94
CA LEU A 214 -8.80 9.38 -11.24
C LEU A 214 -9.28 8.26 -10.32
N GLY A 215 -8.47 7.24 -10.12
CA GLY A 215 -8.79 6.13 -9.26
C GLY A 215 -9.06 6.56 -7.82
N VAL A 216 -8.23 7.44 -7.26
CA VAL A 216 -8.44 7.98 -5.90
C VAL A 216 -9.71 8.79 -5.83
N MET A 217 -9.93 9.70 -6.79
CA MET A 217 -11.14 10.54 -6.83
C MET A 217 -12.40 9.70 -6.97
N TYR A 218 -12.40 8.72 -7.87
CA TYR A 218 -13.51 7.80 -8.05
C TYR A 218 -13.81 7.03 -6.76
N ALA A 219 -12.80 6.36 -6.19
CA ALA A 219 -12.98 5.56 -4.99
C ALA A 219 -13.55 6.38 -3.82
N LEU A 220 -13.04 7.58 -3.62
CA LEU A 220 -13.43 8.39 -2.48
C LEU A 220 -14.73 9.19 -2.71
N GLN A 221 -14.97 9.72 -3.92
CA GLN A 221 -16.18 10.50 -4.20
C GLN A 221 -17.37 9.65 -4.66
N GLU A 222 -17.14 8.51 -5.35
CA GLU A 222 -18.23 7.68 -5.90
C GLU A 222 -18.54 6.44 -5.05
N LEU A 223 -17.55 5.91 -4.30
CA LEU A 223 -17.78 4.75 -3.44
C LEU A 223 -17.92 5.14 -1.97
N VAL A 224 -16.97 5.90 -1.42
CA VAL A 224 -16.90 6.20 0.03
C VAL A 224 -17.86 7.32 0.43
N ALA A 225 -17.86 8.48 -0.25
CA ALA A 225 -18.67 9.62 0.14
C ALA A 225 -20.17 9.29 0.20
N PRO A 226 -20.79 8.59 -0.77
CA PRO A 226 -22.21 8.22 -0.67
C PRO A 226 -22.51 7.24 0.48
N VAL A 227 -21.54 6.41 0.90
CA VAL A 227 -21.68 5.56 2.09
C VAL A 227 -21.71 6.41 3.35
N LEU A 228 -20.82 7.40 3.45
CA LEU A 228 -20.77 8.33 4.58
C LEU A 228 -22.06 9.15 4.68
N ASP A 229 -22.59 9.61 3.55
CA ASP A 229 -23.88 10.32 3.50
C ASP A 229 -25.03 9.41 3.97
N GLU A 230 -25.07 8.14 3.53
CA GLU A 230 -26.10 7.17 3.91
C GLU A 230 -26.09 6.84 5.42
N VAL A 231 -24.93 6.84 6.05
CA VAL A 231 -24.81 6.61 7.51
C VAL A 231 -24.94 7.91 8.32
N GLY A 232 -25.10 9.05 7.68
CA GLY A 232 -25.25 10.35 8.33
C GLY A 232 -23.94 10.90 8.91
N ALA A 233 -22.80 10.61 8.29
CA ALA A 233 -21.52 11.16 8.72
C ALA A 233 -21.49 12.70 8.55
N PRO A 234 -20.89 13.45 9.49
CA PRO A 234 -20.77 14.90 9.38
C PRO A 234 -20.03 15.33 8.11
N PRO A 235 -20.47 16.39 7.42
CA PRO A 235 -19.74 16.94 6.28
C PRO A 235 -18.31 17.33 6.66
N GLY A 236 -17.32 16.74 5.97
CA GLY A 236 -15.90 16.91 6.28
C GLY A 236 -15.25 15.65 6.90
N THR A 237 -16.01 14.62 7.25
CA THR A 237 -15.44 13.31 7.66
C THR A 237 -14.49 12.76 6.59
N LEU A 238 -14.74 13.07 5.32
CA LEU A 238 -13.84 12.82 4.20
C LEU A 238 -13.52 14.12 3.47
N GLY A 239 -12.23 14.34 3.19
CA GLY A 239 -11.72 15.36 2.29
C GLY A 239 -10.78 14.74 1.24
N VAL A 240 -10.84 15.21 -0.01
CA VAL A 240 -9.94 14.77 -1.08
C VAL A 240 -9.45 15.98 -1.87
N VAL A 241 -8.13 16.10 -1.98
CA VAL A 241 -7.47 17.18 -2.73
C VAL A 241 -6.42 16.60 -3.67
N CYS A 242 -6.25 17.17 -4.86
CA CYS A 242 -5.21 16.76 -5.80
C CYS A 242 -4.11 17.82 -5.88
N GLY A 243 -2.85 17.43 -5.83
CA GLY A 243 -1.77 18.40 -5.95
C GLY A 243 -0.38 17.82 -5.80
N ASP A 244 0.60 18.72 -5.90
CA ASP A 244 2.01 18.38 -5.71
C ASP A 244 2.28 17.98 -4.25
N PRO A 245 3.09 16.92 -4.00
CA PRO A 245 3.24 16.39 -2.64
C PRO A 245 3.90 17.39 -1.68
N ALA A 246 4.96 18.07 -2.07
CA ALA A 246 5.73 18.90 -1.15
C ALA A 246 4.94 20.08 -0.55
N PRO A 247 4.20 20.90 -1.31
CA PRO A 247 3.34 21.95 -0.73
C PRO A 247 2.26 21.40 0.19
N LEU A 248 1.60 20.28 -0.18
CA LEU A 248 0.54 19.69 0.61
C LEU A 248 1.06 19.09 1.93
N LEU A 249 2.15 18.35 1.87
CA LEU A 249 2.79 17.78 3.06
C LEU A 249 3.28 18.88 4.02
N ASN A 250 3.81 19.98 3.50
CA ASN A 250 4.19 21.12 4.32
C ASN A 250 2.97 21.76 4.99
N ALA A 251 1.88 21.98 4.25
CA ALA A 251 0.65 22.52 4.81
C ALA A 251 0.06 21.63 5.92
N TRP A 252 0.18 20.30 5.79
CA TRP A 252 -0.26 19.36 6.83
C TRP A 252 0.65 19.41 8.07
N LEU A 253 1.97 19.49 7.88
CA LEU A 253 2.92 19.61 8.98
C LEU A 253 2.74 20.92 9.76
N ASP A 254 2.49 22.03 9.05
CA ASP A 254 2.36 23.35 9.64
C ASP A 254 0.98 23.59 10.30
N SER A 255 -0.02 22.79 9.94
CA SER A 255 -1.38 22.95 10.45
C SER A 255 -1.55 22.38 11.86
N PRO A 256 -2.06 23.15 12.83
CA PRO A 256 -2.38 22.62 14.17
C PRO A 256 -3.63 21.70 14.17
N LEU A 257 -4.34 21.61 13.04
CA LEU A 257 -5.57 20.82 12.91
C LEU A 257 -5.30 19.35 12.52
N VAL A 258 -4.07 19.00 12.15
CA VAL A 258 -3.68 17.64 11.75
C VAL A 258 -3.07 16.92 12.93
N ASP A 259 -3.49 15.69 13.18
CA ASP A 259 -2.97 14.83 14.24
C ASP A 259 -2.01 13.77 13.68
N ASP A 260 -2.43 13.03 12.66
CA ASP A 260 -1.66 11.94 12.07
C ASP A 260 -1.38 12.17 10.59
N ILE A 261 -0.21 11.73 10.13
CA ILE A 261 0.11 11.72 8.70
C ILE A 261 0.54 10.31 8.29
N MET A 262 -0.28 9.68 7.45
CA MET A 262 0.04 8.42 6.80
C MET A 262 0.78 8.71 5.49
N TYR A 263 2.00 8.24 5.40
CA TYR A 263 2.91 8.58 4.32
C TYR A 263 3.46 7.33 3.63
N PHE A 264 3.21 7.23 2.33
CA PHE A 264 3.82 6.24 1.45
C PHE A 264 4.97 6.88 0.65
N GLY A 265 6.11 6.19 0.56
CA GLY A 265 7.26 6.68 -0.18
C GLY A 265 8.51 5.83 -0.02
N SER A 266 9.66 6.33 -0.52
CA SER A 266 10.95 5.66 -0.30
C SER A 266 11.38 5.73 1.17
N SER A 267 12.15 4.75 1.62
CA SER A 267 12.67 4.70 2.99
C SER A 267 13.45 5.96 3.37
N GLU A 268 14.34 6.43 2.48
CA GLU A 268 15.12 7.64 2.73
C GLU A 268 14.25 8.90 2.94
N ALA A 269 13.23 9.08 2.09
CA ALA A 269 12.33 10.23 2.20
C ALA A 269 11.41 10.10 3.43
N GLY A 270 10.91 8.90 3.71
CA GLY A 270 9.99 8.64 4.83
C GLY A 270 10.66 8.81 6.19
N ILE A 271 11.88 8.31 6.36
CA ILE A 271 12.63 8.48 7.63
C ILE A 271 12.89 9.97 7.90
N ARG A 272 13.31 10.74 6.89
CA ARG A 272 13.42 12.20 7.04
C ARG A 272 12.10 12.89 7.33
N PHE A 273 11.01 12.39 6.74
CA PHE A 273 9.68 12.92 6.98
C PHE A 273 9.18 12.63 8.40
N GLN A 274 9.51 11.45 8.95
CA GLN A 274 9.23 11.10 10.35
C GLN A 274 9.80 12.14 11.33
N ASP A 275 11.05 12.55 11.17
CA ASP A 275 11.68 13.55 12.04
C ASP A 275 10.90 14.88 12.01
N ARG A 276 10.43 15.28 10.83
CA ARG A 276 9.61 16.48 10.66
C ARG A 276 8.25 16.35 11.32
N CYS A 277 7.59 15.19 11.20
CA CYS A 277 6.31 14.92 11.86
C CYS A 277 6.46 15.01 13.38
N VAL A 278 7.42 14.32 13.96
CA VAL A 278 7.66 14.32 15.41
C VAL A 278 7.98 15.74 15.91
N THR A 279 8.83 16.47 15.19
CA THR A 279 9.16 17.86 15.52
C THR A 279 7.93 18.78 15.48
N ALA A 280 7.01 18.53 14.55
CA ALA A 280 5.74 19.27 14.41
C ALA A 280 4.64 18.77 15.37
N GLY A 281 4.91 17.77 16.22
CA GLY A 281 3.93 17.17 17.13
C GLY A 281 2.88 16.33 16.42
N LYS A 282 3.20 15.75 15.25
CA LYS A 282 2.32 14.88 14.47
C LYS A 282 2.76 13.41 14.61
N LYS A 283 1.80 12.48 14.59
CA LYS A 283 2.11 11.05 14.56
C LYS A 283 2.39 10.62 13.12
N PRO A 284 3.61 10.16 12.79
CA PRO A 284 3.89 9.56 11.50
C PRO A 284 3.42 8.10 11.46
N ILE A 285 2.74 7.72 10.37
CA ILE A 285 2.42 6.34 10.02
C ILE A 285 3.07 6.11 8.66
N LEU A 286 4.18 5.36 8.66
CA LEU A 286 5.03 5.22 7.48
C LEU A 286 4.79 3.89 6.78
N GLU A 287 4.69 3.98 5.46
CA GLU A 287 4.55 2.87 4.53
C GLU A 287 5.63 3.03 3.44
N LEU A 288 6.80 2.46 3.69
CA LEU A 288 7.98 2.72 2.89
C LEU A 288 8.37 1.49 2.07
N ALA A 289 9.58 1.51 1.54
CA ALA A 289 10.12 0.44 0.72
C ALA A 289 10.12 -0.92 1.41
N GLY A 290 9.88 -1.99 0.66
CA GLY A 290 10.11 -3.37 1.06
C GLY A 290 11.44 -3.88 0.51
N ASN A 291 11.98 -4.93 1.10
CA ASN A 291 13.06 -5.76 0.53
C ASN A 291 12.86 -7.17 1.02
N ASP A 292 11.77 -7.75 0.57
CA ASP A 292 11.15 -8.93 1.13
C ASP A 292 11.90 -10.21 0.77
N VAL A 293 12.08 -11.09 1.75
CA VAL A 293 12.81 -12.36 1.58
C VAL A 293 11.82 -13.52 1.48
N VAL A 294 11.97 -14.35 0.45
CA VAL A 294 11.33 -15.66 0.38
C VAL A 294 12.34 -16.74 0.66
N THR A 295 12.10 -17.54 1.68
CA THR A 295 12.94 -18.68 2.05
C THR A 295 12.36 -19.96 1.48
N VAL A 296 13.16 -20.75 0.74
CA VAL A 296 12.74 -22.03 0.18
C VAL A 296 13.59 -23.16 0.77
N TRP A 297 12.94 -23.97 1.61
CA TRP A 297 13.58 -25.09 2.29
C TRP A 297 13.64 -26.35 1.41
N LYS A 298 14.44 -27.34 1.78
CA LYS A 298 14.73 -28.55 0.96
C LYS A 298 13.51 -29.41 0.64
N ASP A 299 12.47 -29.36 1.48
CA ASP A 299 11.24 -30.15 1.36
C ASP A 299 10.04 -29.33 0.85
N ALA A 300 10.30 -28.11 0.39
CA ALA A 300 9.28 -27.25 -0.20
C ALA A 300 8.63 -27.89 -1.44
N ASP A 301 7.37 -27.56 -1.67
CA ASP A 301 6.75 -27.73 -2.98
C ASP A 301 7.38 -26.72 -3.96
N VAL A 302 8.34 -27.22 -4.75
CA VAL A 302 9.16 -26.36 -5.62
C VAL A 302 8.35 -25.72 -6.74
N GLU A 303 7.29 -26.38 -7.22
CA GLU A 303 6.45 -25.85 -8.30
C GLU A 303 5.63 -24.65 -7.79
N LEU A 304 4.96 -24.83 -6.65
CA LEU A 304 4.20 -23.74 -6.01
C LEU A 304 5.11 -22.61 -5.50
N ALA A 305 6.27 -22.95 -4.94
CA ALA A 305 7.24 -21.93 -4.52
C ALA A 305 7.73 -21.11 -5.72
N ALA A 306 8.06 -21.75 -6.85
CA ALA A 306 8.47 -21.03 -8.06
C ALA A 306 7.35 -20.15 -8.64
N GLU A 307 6.09 -20.60 -8.59
CA GLU A 307 4.93 -19.78 -8.98
C GLU A 307 4.84 -18.54 -8.10
N ALA A 308 4.89 -18.69 -6.77
CA ALA A 308 4.86 -17.56 -5.85
C ALA A 308 6.04 -16.59 -6.05
N LEU A 309 7.22 -17.08 -6.43
CA LEU A 309 8.37 -16.23 -6.72
C LEU A 309 8.19 -15.36 -7.98
N THR A 310 7.34 -15.76 -8.94
CA THR A 310 7.03 -14.93 -10.10
C THR A 310 6.28 -13.66 -9.74
N GLU A 311 5.64 -13.62 -8.57
CA GLU A 311 5.02 -12.39 -8.03
C GLU A 311 6.02 -11.24 -7.92
N GLY A 312 7.33 -11.53 -7.77
CA GLY A 312 8.41 -10.55 -7.81
C GLY A 312 8.55 -9.79 -9.13
N PHE A 313 7.95 -10.30 -10.21
CA PHE A 313 7.97 -9.66 -11.53
C PHE A 313 6.68 -8.89 -11.83
N PHE A 314 5.62 -9.07 -11.04
CA PHE A 314 4.33 -8.43 -11.28
C PHE A 314 4.46 -6.91 -11.17
N GLY A 315 3.77 -6.20 -12.10
CA GLY A 315 3.93 -4.77 -12.21
C GLY A 315 5.36 -4.31 -12.52
N SER A 316 6.15 -5.17 -13.17
CA SER A 316 7.59 -4.96 -13.42
C SER A 316 8.39 -4.73 -12.12
N GLY A 317 8.03 -5.40 -11.03
CA GLY A 317 8.68 -5.22 -9.74
C GLY A 317 8.37 -3.88 -9.05
N GLN A 318 7.44 -3.09 -9.58
CA GLN A 318 7.12 -1.75 -9.05
C GLN A 318 6.03 -1.78 -7.97
N LEU A 319 6.08 -2.78 -7.10
CA LEU A 319 5.21 -2.95 -5.94
C LEU A 319 6.08 -3.16 -4.69
N CYS A 320 5.72 -2.54 -3.57
CA CYS A 320 6.53 -2.62 -2.34
C CYS A 320 6.47 -3.98 -1.63
N MET A 321 5.43 -4.78 -1.89
CA MET A 321 5.11 -6.01 -1.15
C MET A 321 5.37 -7.30 -1.94
N ILE A 322 6.29 -7.30 -2.87
CA ILE A 322 6.63 -8.45 -3.72
C ILE A 322 7.89 -9.17 -3.22
N PRO A 323 8.13 -10.42 -3.62
CA PRO A 323 9.42 -11.07 -3.44
C PRO A 323 10.55 -10.25 -4.06
N ASN A 324 11.49 -9.75 -3.26
CA ASN A 324 12.65 -9.01 -3.75
C ASN A 324 13.89 -9.89 -3.85
N GLN A 325 13.98 -10.94 -3.03
CA GLN A 325 15.10 -11.85 -2.99
C GLN A 325 14.68 -13.22 -2.45
N VAL A 326 15.42 -14.24 -2.86
CA VAL A 326 15.15 -15.63 -2.48
C VAL A 326 16.37 -16.22 -1.80
N VAL A 327 16.17 -16.84 -0.64
CA VAL A 327 17.18 -17.68 0.01
C VAL A 327 16.75 -19.13 -0.14
N VAL A 328 17.59 -19.97 -0.75
CA VAL A 328 17.20 -21.33 -1.08
C VAL A 328 18.21 -22.36 -0.53
N HIS A 329 17.64 -23.45 0.00
CA HIS A 329 18.42 -24.62 0.42
C HIS A 329 19.16 -25.22 -0.79
N PRO A 330 20.48 -25.58 -0.67
CA PRO A 330 21.28 -26.05 -1.80
C PRO A 330 20.70 -27.30 -2.49
N ASP A 331 20.03 -28.20 -1.76
CA ASP A 331 19.48 -29.46 -2.29
C ASP A 331 18.33 -29.25 -3.30
N VAL A 332 17.64 -28.11 -3.28
CA VAL A 332 16.51 -27.82 -4.19
C VAL A 332 16.80 -26.70 -5.16
N ALA A 333 17.92 -26.02 -5.03
CA ALA A 333 18.26 -24.82 -5.79
C ALA A 333 18.20 -25.03 -7.31
N GLU A 334 18.74 -26.10 -7.83
CA GLU A 334 18.75 -26.40 -9.28
C GLU A 334 17.31 -26.59 -9.81
N ARG A 335 16.50 -27.35 -9.08
CA ARG A 335 15.09 -27.59 -9.44
C ARG A 335 14.28 -26.31 -9.40
N LEU A 336 14.46 -25.51 -8.33
CA LEU A 336 13.78 -24.23 -8.17
C LEU A 336 14.12 -23.25 -9.29
N LEU A 337 15.41 -23.13 -9.62
CA LEU A 337 15.86 -22.24 -10.71
C LEU A 337 15.28 -22.68 -12.07
N ALA A 338 15.29 -23.98 -12.37
CA ALA A 338 14.74 -24.48 -13.62
C ALA A 338 13.25 -24.16 -13.75
N GLU A 339 12.48 -24.38 -12.68
CA GLU A 339 11.05 -24.11 -12.65
C GLU A 339 10.75 -22.61 -12.68
N LEU A 340 11.46 -21.80 -11.90
CA LEU A 340 11.33 -20.34 -11.89
C LEU A 340 11.59 -19.73 -13.27
N VAL A 341 12.65 -20.17 -13.96
CA VAL A 341 12.93 -19.72 -15.35
C VAL A 341 11.80 -20.07 -16.30
N ARG A 342 11.26 -21.29 -16.17
CA ARG A 342 10.12 -21.73 -16.98
C ARG A 342 8.90 -20.82 -16.79
N GLN A 343 8.60 -20.47 -15.54
CA GLN A 343 7.45 -19.64 -15.18
C GLN A 343 7.68 -18.16 -15.48
N ALA A 344 8.89 -17.63 -15.24
CA ALA A 344 9.25 -16.26 -15.55
C ALA A 344 9.03 -15.89 -17.03
N ARG A 345 9.22 -16.87 -17.94
CA ARG A 345 8.95 -16.68 -19.38
C ARG A 345 7.48 -16.50 -19.72
N LEU A 346 6.57 -16.83 -18.82
CA LEU A 346 5.12 -16.63 -19.00
C LEU A 346 4.68 -15.21 -18.60
N VAL A 347 5.52 -14.48 -17.89
CA VAL A 347 5.25 -13.10 -17.46
C VAL A 347 5.57 -12.15 -18.63
N LYS A 348 4.55 -11.49 -19.18
CA LYS A 348 4.64 -10.78 -20.45
C LYS A 348 4.39 -9.28 -20.32
N PRO A 349 5.05 -8.47 -21.17
CA PRO A 349 4.65 -7.09 -21.43
C PRO A 349 3.40 -7.05 -22.33
N GLY A 350 2.75 -5.89 -22.38
CA GLY A 350 1.60 -5.65 -23.26
C GLY A 350 0.88 -4.37 -22.86
N ARG A 351 -0.32 -4.21 -23.39
CA ARG A 351 -1.21 -3.12 -22.99
C ARG A 351 -1.93 -3.49 -21.69
N ALA A 352 -2.15 -2.55 -20.82
CA ALA A 352 -2.79 -2.79 -19.52
C ALA A 352 -4.16 -3.49 -19.63
N GLY A 353 -4.90 -3.27 -20.72
CA GLY A 353 -6.20 -3.92 -20.98
C GLY A 353 -6.15 -5.38 -21.43
N ASP A 354 -4.97 -5.91 -21.80
CA ASP A 354 -4.83 -7.29 -22.26
C ASP A 354 -4.90 -8.27 -21.07
N GLU A 355 -5.50 -9.46 -21.29
CA GLU A 355 -5.86 -10.39 -20.20
C GLU A 355 -4.65 -11.13 -19.57
N ASP A 356 -3.53 -11.27 -20.29
CA ASP A 356 -2.37 -12.04 -19.85
C ASP A 356 -1.12 -11.19 -19.58
N VAL A 357 -1.29 -9.89 -19.46
CA VAL A 357 -0.20 -8.92 -19.20
C VAL A 357 0.01 -8.77 -17.70
N LEU A 358 1.28 -8.83 -17.29
CA LEU A 358 1.70 -8.65 -15.91
C LEU A 358 2.79 -7.57 -15.75
N LEU A 359 3.49 -7.21 -16.82
CA LEU A 359 4.54 -6.20 -16.79
C LEU A 359 3.98 -4.81 -17.12
N THR A 360 4.55 -3.82 -16.45
CA THR A 360 4.28 -2.39 -16.67
C THR A 360 5.51 -1.68 -17.24
N PRO A 361 5.37 -0.52 -17.87
CA PRO A 361 6.51 0.27 -18.30
C PRO A 361 7.45 0.68 -17.16
N VAL A 362 8.75 0.63 -17.39
CA VAL A 362 9.79 1.11 -16.47
C VAL A 362 10.52 2.27 -17.13
N LEU A 363 10.19 3.49 -16.69
CA LEU A 363 10.67 4.72 -17.35
C LEU A 363 12.13 5.09 -17.01
N ARG A 364 12.70 4.47 -15.98
CA ARG A 364 14.09 4.67 -15.54
C ARG A 364 14.85 3.35 -15.56
N ASN A 365 14.85 2.72 -16.74
CA ASN A 365 15.44 1.40 -16.92
C ASN A 365 16.98 1.40 -16.78
N GLU A 366 17.66 2.55 -16.91
CA GLU A 366 19.10 2.67 -16.65
C GLU A 366 19.50 2.15 -15.26
N LYS A 367 18.67 2.39 -14.24
CA LYS A 367 18.93 1.93 -12.88
C LYS A 367 18.82 0.41 -12.74
N PHE A 368 17.98 -0.23 -13.54
CA PHE A 368 17.92 -1.68 -13.59
C PHE A 368 19.24 -2.26 -14.10
N PHE A 369 19.79 -1.69 -15.18
CA PHE A 369 21.06 -2.15 -15.72
C PHE A 369 22.21 -1.88 -14.75
N ASP A 370 22.23 -0.72 -14.06
CA ASP A 370 23.22 -0.44 -13.01
C ASP A 370 23.18 -1.49 -11.89
N CYS A 371 21.97 -1.88 -11.43
CA CYS A 371 21.81 -2.95 -10.41
C CYS A 371 22.23 -4.33 -10.91
N LEU A 372 21.90 -4.67 -12.16
CA LEU A 372 22.28 -5.93 -12.77
C LEU A 372 23.80 -6.01 -12.96
N ASP A 373 24.42 -4.97 -13.49
CA ASP A 373 25.87 -4.89 -13.69
C ASP A 373 26.61 -4.98 -12.35
N ASP A 374 26.13 -4.30 -11.30
CA ASP A 374 26.68 -4.41 -9.95
C ASP A 374 26.66 -5.88 -9.45
N ALA A 375 25.53 -6.57 -9.60
CA ALA A 375 25.40 -7.96 -9.20
C ALA A 375 26.37 -8.88 -9.97
N LEU A 376 26.47 -8.72 -11.29
CA LEU A 376 27.37 -9.51 -12.14
C LEU A 376 28.85 -9.23 -11.84
N LEU A 377 29.23 -7.98 -11.62
CA LEU A 377 30.59 -7.60 -11.23
C LEU A 377 30.98 -8.18 -9.86
N GLN A 378 30.03 -8.37 -8.97
CA GLN A 378 30.24 -9.00 -7.66
C GLN A 378 30.13 -10.54 -7.68
N GLY A 379 29.99 -11.14 -8.87
CA GLY A 379 30.07 -12.59 -9.06
C GLY A 379 28.72 -13.31 -9.14
N ALA A 380 27.60 -12.58 -9.25
CA ALA A 380 26.32 -13.22 -9.59
C ALA A 380 26.34 -13.74 -11.04
N GLU A 381 25.58 -14.80 -11.29
CA GLU A 381 25.42 -15.41 -12.61
C GLU A 381 24.05 -15.03 -13.18
N LEU A 382 23.98 -14.46 -14.39
CA LEU A 382 22.70 -14.22 -15.07
C LEU A 382 22.08 -15.56 -15.51
N VAL A 383 20.91 -15.89 -14.96
CA VAL A 383 20.19 -17.13 -15.29
C VAL A 383 19.20 -16.92 -16.43
N CYS A 384 18.44 -15.82 -16.40
CA CYS A 384 17.56 -15.42 -17.51
C CYS A 384 17.27 -13.92 -17.45
N GLY A 385 16.74 -13.37 -18.55
CA GLY A 385 16.35 -11.96 -18.63
C GLY A 385 17.52 -11.05 -19.00
N GLY A 386 17.54 -9.85 -18.37
CA GLY A 386 18.62 -8.87 -18.54
C GLY A 386 18.46 -7.93 -19.73
N HIS A 387 17.30 -7.86 -20.37
CA HIS A 387 17.08 -7.02 -21.56
C HIS A 387 15.88 -6.09 -21.40
N ALA A 388 15.94 -4.95 -22.08
CA ALA A 388 14.78 -4.13 -22.35
C ALA A 388 13.94 -4.70 -23.50
N MET A 389 12.63 -4.45 -23.47
CA MET A 389 11.67 -4.96 -24.45
C MET A 389 10.72 -3.86 -24.89
N LEU A 390 10.22 -4.00 -26.12
CA LEU A 390 9.05 -3.28 -26.62
C LEU A 390 7.75 -3.88 -26.02
N VAL A 391 6.64 -3.23 -26.29
CA VAL A 391 5.30 -3.64 -25.82
C VAL A 391 4.89 -5.04 -26.29
N ASP A 392 5.38 -5.49 -27.43
CA ASP A 392 5.13 -6.83 -27.99
C ASP A 392 6.06 -7.93 -27.46
N GLY A 393 6.97 -7.59 -26.53
CA GLY A 393 7.96 -8.50 -25.97
C GLY A 393 9.24 -8.66 -26.82
N THR A 394 9.36 -7.95 -27.92
CA THR A 394 10.59 -7.93 -28.72
C THR A 394 11.70 -7.23 -27.95
N ARG A 395 12.87 -7.88 -27.83
CA ARG A 395 14.05 -7.27 -27.19
C ARG A 395 14.56 -6.09 -28.01
N ASP A 396 14.61 -4.93 -27.40
CA ASP A 396 15.11 -3.69 -27.98
C ASP A 396 15.70 -2.80 -26.87
N PRO A 397 16.92 -2.27 -27.04
CA PRO A 397 17.53 -1.36 -26.05
C PRO A 397 16.73 -0.06 -25.80
N ALA A 398 15.89 0.36 -26.75
CA ALA A 398 14.99 1.51 -26.59
C ALA A 398 13.65 1.15 -25.92
N GLY A 399 13.42 -0.12 -25.60
CA GLY A 399 12.22 -0.60 -24.94
C GLY A 399 12.07 -0.04 -23.53
N ILE A 400 10.82 0.13 -23.13
CA ILE A 400 10.46 0.62 -21.78
C ILE A 400 9.91 -0.48 -20.87
N PHE A 401 9.82 -1.70 -21.34
CA PHE A 401 9.57 -2.89 -20.53
C PHE A 401 10.89 -3.59 -20.22
N LEU A 402 10.95 -4.27 -19.10
CA LEU A 402 12.11 -5.07 -18.70
C LEU A 402 11.73 -6.55 -18.65
N GLU A 403 12.62 -7.39 -19.16
CA GLU A 403 12.46 -8.83 -19.09
C GLU A 403 12.54 -9.30 -17.64
N PRO A 404 11.66 -10.23 -17.18
CA PRO A 404 11.84 -10.89 -15.89
C PRO A 404 13.25 -11.46 -15.78
N THR A 405 14.01 -10.99 -14.80
CA THR A 405 15.43 -11.25 -14.69
C THR A 405 15.75 -11.98 -13.41
N VAL A 406 16.42 -13.12 -13.54
CA VAL A 406 16.89 -13.94 -12.41
C VAL A 406 18.40 -13.96 -12.41
N VAL A 407 19.01 -13.63 -11.28
CA VAL A 407 20.45 -13.79 -11.04
C VAL A 407 20.69 -14.80 -9.93
N LEU A 408 21.63 -15.70 -10.14
CA LEU A 408 22.07 -16.68 -9.16
C LEU A 408 23.24 -16.10 -8.36
N VAL A 409 23.07 -16.07 -7.04
CA VAL A 409 24.11 -15.65 -6.10
C VAL A 409 24.54 -16.85 -5.25
N ARG A 410 25.84 -17.08 -5.12
CA ARG A 410 26.37 -18.15 -4.28
C ARG A 410 26.87 -17.61 -2.96
N GLY A 411 26.31 -18.12 -1.86
CA GLY A 411 26.66 -17.77 -0.50
C GLY A 411 25.88 -16.58 0.07
N LEU A 412 25.48 -16.71 1.33
CA LEU A 412 24.69 -15.73 2.05
C LEU A 412 25.48 -14.46 2.40
N THR A 413 26.77 -14.64 2.77
CA THR A 413 27.59 -13.54 3.29
C THR A 413 27.90 -12.48 2.22
N ASP A 414 28.26 -12.92 1.02
CA ASP A 414 28.62 -12.01 -0.07
C ASP A 414 27.38 -11.40 -0.75
N ALA A 415 26.24 -12.09 -0.70
CA ALA A 415 25.00 -11.62 -1.27
C ALA A 415 24.60 -10.21 -0.77
N ARG A 416 24.78 -9.93 0.52
CA ARG A 416 24.42 -8.63 1.13
C ARG A 416 25.23 -7.44 0.61
N ARG A 417 26.32 -7.64 -0.09
CA ARG A 417 27.13 -6.56 -0.70
C ARG A 417 26.52 -6.05 -1.99
N MET A 418 25.72 -6.88 -2.67
CA MET A 418 25.09 -6.53 -3.94
C MET A 418 23.92 -5.57 -3.72
N THR A 419 23.83 -4.53 -4.53
CA THR A 419 22.73 -3.58 -4.50
C THR A 419 21.37 -4.28 -4.65
N ALA A 420 21.28 -5.26 -5.56
CA ALA A 420 20.08 -6.05 -5.80
C ALA A 420 19.59 -6.88 -4.60
N VAL A 421 20.42 -7.07 -3.56
CA VAL A 421 20.09 -7.82 -2.33
C VAL A 421 19.93 -6.90 -1.13
N SER A 422 20.74 -5.83 -1.05
CA SER A 422 20.79 -4.94 0.13
C SER A 422 19.71 -3.85 0.11
N GLN A 423 19.07 -3.58 -1.03
CA GLN A 423 18.10 -2.52 -1.22
C GLN A 423 16.91 -2.99 -2.04
N GLU A 424 15.75 -2.35 -1.86
CA GLU A 424 14.63 -2.48 -2.79
C GLU A 424 15.04 -2.01 -4.18
N THR A 425 14.92 -2.89 -5.19
CA THR A 425 15.31 -2.54 -6.56
C THR A 425 14.20 -1.83 -7.33
N PHE A 426 12.95 -2.19 -7.08
CA PHE A 426 11.76 -1.72 -7.79
C PHE A 426 11.77 -2.04 -9.30
N PHE A 427 12.36 -3.20 -9.64
CA PHE A 427 12.51 -3.74 -10.99
C PHE A 427 12.18 -5.23 -11.00
N PRO A 428 11.90 -5.83 -12.18
CA PRO A 428 11.67 -7.27 -12.29
C PRO A 428 13.01 -8.05 -12.24
N LEU A 429 13.77 -7.86 -11.16
CA LEU A 429 15.07 -8.44 -10.88
C LEU A 429 15.01 -9.23 -9.58
N LEU A 430 15.17 -10.54 -9.66
CA LEU A 430 15.09 -11.45 -8.52
C LEU A 430 16.42 -12.19 -8.29
N PRO A 431 17.20 -11.81 -7.28
CA PRO A 431 18.34 -12.57 -6.81
C PRO A 431 17.89 -13.87 -6.14
N VAL A 432 18.41 -15.00 -6.61
CA VAL A 432 18.28 -16.32 -5.97
C VAL A 432 19.59 -16.68 -5.30
N ILE A 433 19.60 -16.66 -3.98
CA ILE A 433 20.78 -16.82 -3.14
C ILE A 433 20.83 -18.26 -2.64
N VAL A 434 21.79 -19.04 -3.16
CA VAL A 434 22.01 -20.42 -2.73
C VAL A 434 23.01 -20.42 -1.58
N ALA A 435 22.58 -20.95 -0.43
CA ALA A 435 23.45 -21.06 0.73
C ALA A 435 24.61 -22.02 0.48
N GLU A 436 25.75 -21.81 1.13
CA GLU A 436 26.82 -22.77 1.20
C GLU A 436 26.33 -24.04 1.92
N PRO A 437 26.72 -25.26 1.43
CA PRO A 437 26.32 -26.47 2.09
C PRO A 437 26.75 -26.52 3.56
N ASP A 438 25.82 -26.86 4.45
CA ASP A 438 26.05 -27.08 5.88
C ASP A 438 25.02 -28.10 6.39
N ASP A 439 25.04 -28.45 7.67
CA ASP A 439 23.95 -29.22 8.25
C ASP A 439 22.65 -28.38 8.34
N ASP A 440 21.52 -29.07 8.26
CA ASP A 440 20.20 -28.42 8.18
C ASP A 440 19.92 -27.46 9.37
N GLU A 441 20.37 -27.84 10.56
CA GLU A 441 20.13 -27.01 11.74
C GLU A 441 20.85 -25.67 11.62
N ARG A 442 22.10 -25.68 11.20
CA ARG A 442 22.89 -24.48 10.95
C ARG A 442 22.39 -23.67 9.76
N LEU A 443 21.95 -24.36 8.70
CA LEU A 443 21.37 -23.68 7.53
C LEU A 443 20.10 -22.92 7.91
N LEU A 444 19.20 -23.51 8.70
CA LEU A 444 17.99 -22.85 9.15
C LEU A 444 18.31 -21.60 10.00
N GLU A 445 19.29 -21.69 10.92
CA GLU A 445 19.75 -20.55 11.69
C GLU A 445 20.31 -19.43 10.80
N LYS A 446 21.15 -19.76 9.83
CA LYS A 446 21.68 -18.81 8.87
C LYS A 446 20.58 -18.13 8.03
N PHE A 447 19.53 -18.86 7.68
CA PHE A 447 18.38 -18.29 6.94
C PHE A 447 17.58 -17.32 7.81
N ILE A 448 17.30 -17.69 9.05
CA ILE A 448 16.64 -16.82 10.03
C ILE A 448 17.47 -15.55 10.26
N ASP A 449 18.76 -15.69 10.49
CA ASP A 449 19.68 -14.55 10.68
C ASP A 449 19.74 -13.68 9.42
N PHE A 450 19.74 -14.29 8.23
CA PHE A 450 19.70 -13.55 6.99
C PHE A 450 18.41 -12.73 6.87
N VAL A 451 17.25 -13.31 7.13
CA VAL A 451 15.96 -12.59 7.12
C VAL A 451 15.99 -11.45 8.13
N ASN A 452 16.37 -11.69 9.38
CA ASN A 452 16.37 -10.68 10.44
C ASN A 452 17.40 -9.56 10.23
N SER A 453 18.37 -9.73 9.32
CA SER A 453 19.41 -8.74 9.07
C SER A 453 19.13 -7.79 7.90
N THR A 454 17.95 -7.81 7.28
CA THR A 454 17.67 -7.01 6.07
C THR A 454 17.60 -5.51 6.31
N GLY A 455 17.29 -5.07 7.52
CA GLY A 455 16.98 -3.68 7.84
C GLY A 455 15.61 -3.21 7.32
N TYR A 456 14.98 -3.95 6.42
CA TYR A 456 13.60 -3.77 5.95
C TYR A 456 12.71 -4.82 6.62
N GLY A 457 11.46 -4.50 6.87
CA GLY A 457 10.59 -5.43 7.57
C GLY A 457 9.14 -5.31 7.11
N LEU A 458 8.86 -5.38 5.79
CA LEU A 458 7.49 -5.39 5.29
C LEU A 458 6.91 -6.80 5.39
N ARG A 459 7.44 -7.74 4.64
CA ARG A 459 6.99 -9.14 4.60
C ARG A 459 8.15 -10.10 4.51
N ASN A 460 7.92 -11.34 4.94
CA ASN A 460 8.79 -12.47 4.64
C ASN A 460 7.95 -13.72 4.42
N SER A 461 8.45 -14.67 3.65
CA SER A 461 7.76 -15.93 3.40
C SER A 461 8.69 -17.12 3.55
N LEU A 462 8.10 -18.26 3.95
CA LEU A 462 8.75 -19.56 4.01
C LEU A 462 7.97 -20.58 3.17
N TRP A 463 8.70 -21.37 2.38
CA TRP A 463 8.20 -22.57 1.74
C TRP A 463 8.90 -23.79 2.35
N ALA A 464 8.19 -24.59 3.13
CA ALA A 464 8.68 -25.78 3.82
C ALA A 464 7.52 -26.71 4.20
N ALA A 465 7.74 -28.02 4.19
CA ALA A 465 6.76 -28.99 4.66
C ALA A 465 7.00 -29.41 6.12
N ASP A 466 8.25 -29.43 6.58
CA ASP A 466 8.64 -29.84 7.92
C ASP A 466 8.10 -28.85 8.97
N ARG A 467 7.25 -29.35 9.85
CA ARG A 467 6.61 -28.55 10.89
C ARG A 467 7.60 -27.95 11.90
N GLU A 468 8.68 -28.65 12.22
CA GLU A 468 9.70 -28.12 13.14
C GLU A 468 10.45 -26.94 12.53
N VAL A 469 10.73 -27.01 11.22
CA VAL A 469 11.30 -25.90 10.46
C VAL A 469 10.37 -24.72 10.43
N VAL A 470 9.09 -24.96 10.14
CA VAL A 470 8.05 -23.91 10.11
C VAL A 470 7.93 -23.23 11.47
N ASP A 471 7.78 -24.01 12.55
CA ASP A 471 7.59 -23.46 13.88
C ASP A 471 8.81 -22.65 14.31
N ARG A 472 10.03 -23.16 14.10
CA ARG A 472 11.27 -22.45 14.42
C ARG A 472 11.42 -21.15 13.62
N PHE A 473 11.11 -21.17 12.34
CA PHE A 473 11.17 -19.99 11.48
C PHE A 473 10.17 -18.93 11.95
N VAL A 474 8.91 -19.31 12.20
CA VAL A 474 7.85 -18.40 12.66
C VAL A 474 8.19 -17.80 14.01
N ASP A 475 8.74 -18.59 14.93
CA ASP A 475 9.06 -18.12 16.28
C ASP A 475 10.29 -17.19 16.33
N ARG A 476 11.21 -17.31 15.36
CA ARG A 476 12.51 -16.64 15.42
C ARG A 476 12.72 -15.55 14.37
N VAL A 477 11.91 -15.49 13.32
CA VAL A 477 11.90 -14.34 12.41
C VAL A 477 11.12 -13.22 13.07
N THR A 478 11.82 -12.16 13.43
CA THR A 478 11.27 -10.99 14.16
C THR A 478 11.13 -9.76 13.29
N GLU A 479 11.82 -9.72 12.15
CA GLU A 479 11.70 -8.63 11.20
C GLU A 479 10.54 -8.89 10.23
N GLY A 480 9.61 -7.95 10.17
CA GLY A 480 8.48 -7.99 9.25
C GLY A 480 7.14 -7.67 9.91
N GLY A 481 6.30 -6.95 9.17
CA GLY A 481 4.90 -6.73 9.53
C GLY A 481 4.03 -7.96 9.24
N LEU A 482 4.44 -8.78 8.29
CA LEU A 482 3.71 -9.99 7.87
C LEU A 482 4.68 -11.14 7.58
N LEU A 483 4.34 -12.32 8.08
CA LEU A 483 5.04 -13.57 7.79
C LEU A 483 4.06 -14.58 7.19
N LYS A 484 4.42 -15.19 6.06
CA LYS A 484 3.59 -16.20 5.37
C LYS A 484 4.34 -17.51 5.19
N VAL A 485 3.61 -18.62 5.26
CA VAL A 485 4.16 -19.96 5.08
C VAL A 485 3.33 -20.71 4.06
N ASN A 486 3.98 -21.22 3.01
CA ASN A 486 3.37 -22.01 1.94
C ASN A 486 2.16 -21.32 1.28
N ASP A 487 2.27 -20.01 1.06
CA ASP A 487 1.19 -19.18 0.53
C ASP A 487 1.74 -18.10 -0.41
N SER A 488 0.87 -17.52 -1.24
CA SER A 488 1.20 -16.36 -2.06
C SER A 488 1.81 -15.26 -1.19
N HIS A 489 2.91 -14.67 -1.63
CA HIS A 489 3.56 -13.59 -0.91
C HIS A 489 2.69 -12.32 -0.89
N ILE A 490 2.01 -12.01 -2.01
CA ILE A 490 1.19 -10.80 -2.17
C ILE A 490 -0.31 -11.02 -1.97
N GLY A 491 -0.76 -12.25 -1.78
CA GLY A 491 -2.17 -12.57 -1.56
C GLY A 491 -2.72 -11.86 -0.32
N PHE A 492 -3.95 -11.35 -0.40
CA PHE A 492 -4.64 -10.75 0.73
C PHE A 492 -5.36 -11.80 1.56
N LEU A 493 -5.43 -11.58 2.86
CA LEU A 493 -6.13 -12.42 3.81
C LEU A 493 -6.89 -11.55 4.82
N PRO A 494 -8.09 -11.95 5.24
CA PRO A 494 -8.77 -11.27 6.34
C PRO A 494 -7.91 -11.38 7.63
N TYR A 495 -8.11 -10.48 8.56
CA TYR A 495 -7.37 -10.34 9.83
C TYR A 495 -5.90 -9.89 9.69
N LEU A 496 -5.28 -10.05 8.53
CA LEU A 496 -3.87 -9.70 8.34
C LEU A 496 -3.71 -8.33 7.64
N PRO A 497 -2.66 -7.57 8.01
CA PRO A 497 -2.40 -6.29 7.35
C PRO A 497 -1.86 -6.52 5.93
N SER A 498 -2.15 -5.59 5.05
CA SER A 498 -1.55 -5.57 3.71
C SER A 498 -0.20 -4.86 3.69
N HIS A 499 0.01 -3.92 4.61
CA HIS A 499 1.14 -3.00 4.66
C HIS A 499 1.70 -2.87 6.09
N GLY A 500 2.71 -2.01 6.23
CA GLY A 500 3.40 -1.76 7.48
C GLY A 500 4.53 -2.74 7.73
N GLY A 501 5.43 -2.34 8.59
CA GLY A 501 6.59 -3.16 8.91
C GLY A 501 7.55 -2.46 9.84
N THR A 502 8.66 -3.11 10.11
CA THR A 502 9.72 -2.62 11.01
C THR A 502 10.85 -1.91 10.23
N GLY A 503 11.76 -1.29 10.92
CA GLY A 503 12.99 -0.75 10.37
C GLY A 503 12.78 0.27 9.25
N LEU A 504 13.46 0.09 8.13
CA LEU A 504 13.42 1.00 6.98
C LEU A 504 12.05 1.03 6.26
N THR A 505 11.16 0.07 6.57
CA THR A 505 9.80 0.02 6.02
C THR A 505 8.81 0.88 6.80
N GLY A 506 8.88 0.88 8.13
CA GLY A 506 7.89 1.55 8.98
C GLY A 506 8.47 2.66 9.88
N GLY A 507 9.78 2.85 9.87
CA GLY A 507 10.47 3.80 10.74
C GLY A 507 10.53 3.33 12.20
N VAL A 508 10.85 4.25 13.09
CA VAL A 508 11.05 3.97 14.53
C VAL A 508 9.77 3.45 15.22
N PHE A 509 8.61 3.87 14.73
CA PHE A 509 7.30 3.43 15.23
C PHE A 509 6.67 2.35 14.34
N GLY A 510 7.47 1.72 13.48
CA GLY A 510 7.00 0.75 12.50
C GLY A 510 6.49 -0.54 13.12
N GLU A 511 5.37 -1.01 12.62
CA GLU A 511 4.74 -2.29 12.91
C GLU A 511 3.77 -2.66 11.77
N ALA A 512 3.18 -3.84 11.83
CA ALA A 512 2.07 -4.20 10.93
C ALA A 512 1.00 -3.11 10.92
N ASN A 513 0.64 -2.60 9.73
CA ASN A 513 -0.28 -1.47 9.66
C ASN A 513 -1.73 -1.91 9.53
N TYR A 514 -2.42 -1.74 10.62
CA TYR A 514 -3.87 -1.70 10.68
C TYR A 514 -4.29 -0.22 10.82
N PRO A 515 -4.67 0.49 9.75
CA PRO A 515 -4.86 1.94 9.83
C PRO A 515 -5.85 2.37 10.92
N ALA A 516 -6.90 1.58 11.18
CA ALA A 516 -7.83 1.83 12.28
C ALA A 516 -7.16 1.78 13.66
N LEU A 517 -6.13 0.96 13.84
CA LEU A 517 -5.41 0.87 15.10
C LEU A 517 -4.31 1.93 15.20
N ARG A 518 -3.62 2.17 14.09
CA ARG A 518 -2.51 3.12 14.03
C ARG A 518 -2.93 4.57 14.18
N THR A 519 -4.16 4.91 13.77
CA THR A 519 -4.76 6.26 13.87
C THR A 519 -5.57 6.45 15.15
N THR A 520 -5.29 5.67 16.17
CA THR A 520 -5.97 5.71 17.48
C THR A 520 -4.97 5.53 18.61
N HIS A 521 -5.40 5.89 19.83
CA HIS A 521 -4.67 5.60 21.07
C HIS A 521 -5.54 4.82 22.05
N VAL A 522 -4.88 4.06 22.94
CA VAL A 522 -5.55 3.22 23.93
C VAL A 522 -5.99 4.04 25.15
N GLN A 523 -7.23 3.85 25.58
CA GLN A 523 -7.79 4.40 26.81
C GLN A 523 -8.36 3.28 27.67
N GLY A 524 -7.88 3.16 28.91
CA GLY A 524 -8.49 2.30 29.93
C GLY A 524 -9.64 3.03 30.64
N VAL A 525 -10.75 2.32 30.85
CA VAL A 525 -11.93 2.84 31.57
C VAL A 525 -12.29 1.85 32.66
N SER A 526 -12.52 2.35 33.88
CA SER A 526 -13.05 1.56 35.01
C SER A 526 -14.27 2.26 35.55
N VAL A 527 -15.39 1.55 35.58
CA VAL A 527 -16.65 2.03 36.15
C VAL A 527 -16.97 1.18 37.39
N SER A 528 -17.09 1.82 38.55
CA SER A 528 -17.55 1.21 39.77
C SER A 528 -18.99 1.62 40.06
N PRO A 529 -19.87 0.73 40.53
CA PRO A 529 -21.22 1.09 40.95
C PRO A 529 -21.26 1.96 42.23
N GLY A 530 -20.09 2.23 42.82
CA GLY A 530 -19.95 2.99 44.06
C GLY A 530 -19.75 2.08 45.28
N GLY A 531 -19.53 2.68 46.45
CA GLY A 531 -19.37 1.94 47.72
C GLY A 531 -17.98 1.38 48.00
N ILE A 532 -17.04 1.46 47.04
CA ILE A 532 -15.64 1.07 47.26
C ILE A 532 -14.89 2.27 47.84
N ARG A 533 -14.33 2.11 49.02
CA ARG A 533 -13.48 3.16 49.60
C ARG A 533 -12.18 3.23 48.82
N PRO A 534 -11.73 4.42 48.42
CA PRO A 534 -10.46 4.57 47.66
C PRO A 534 -9.27 3.90 48.35
N ARG A 535 -9.20 3.97 49.67
CA ARG A 535 -8.15 3.34 50.49
C ARG A 535 -8.17 1.81 50.35
N ASP A 536 -9.36 1.19 50.33
CA ASP A 536 -9.50 -0.26 50.17
C ASP A 536 -9.10 -0.70 48.75
N ALA A 537 -9.39 0.11 47.74
CA ALA A 537 -8.94 -0.12 46.37
C ALA A 537 -7.42 -0.06 46.25
N VAL A 538 -6.77 0.92 46.90
CA VAL A 538 -5.30 1.08 46.91
C VAL A 538 -4.60 -0.10 47.56
N PHE A 539 -5.12 -0.58 48.68
CA PHE A 539 -4.48 -1.64 49.46
C PHE A 539 -5.03 -3.05 49.18
N GLY A 540 -5.93 -3.19 48.20
CA GLY A 540 -6.49 -4.48 47.81
C GLY A 540 -7.34 -5.16 48.90
N THR A 541 -7.89 -4.39 49.84
CA THR A 541 -8.65 -4.91 50.98
C THR A 541 -10.15 -5.05 50.68
N GLY A 542 -10.64 -4.45 49.57
CA GLY A 542 -12.07 -4.42 49.24
C GLY A 542 -12.57 -5.47 48.25
N ASP A 543 -11.70 -6.18 47.54
CA ASP A 543 -12.06 -7.09 46.46
C ASP A 543 -11.58 -8.55 46.68
N ARG A 544 -11.17 -8.93 47.88
CA ARG A 544 -10.90 -10.35 48.15
C ARG A 544 -12.25 -11.06 48.28
N PRO A 545 -12.54 -12.11 47.46
CA PRO A 545 -13.67 -12.96 47.74
C PRO A 545 -13.53 -13.47 49.19
N ALA A 546 -14.61 -13.44 49.93
CA ALA A 546 -14.65 -14.10 51.24
C ALA A 546 -14.18 -15.54 51.06
N ALA A 547 -13.16 -15.95 51.82
CA ALA A 547 -12.57 -17.26 51.77
C ALA A 547 -13.60 -18.34 52.09
#